data_5eb17b33b7a078e9994117d6acbc1617
#
_entry.id   5eb17b33b7a078e9994117d6acbc1617
#
_cell.length_a   1.000
_cell.length_b   1.000
_cell.length_c   1.000
_cell.angle_alpha   90.00
_cell.angle_beta   90.00
_cell.angle_gamma   90.00
#
_symmetry.space_group_name_H-M   'P 1'
#
loop_
_entity.id
_entity.type
_entity.pdbx_description
1 polymer ?
#
loop_
_entity_poly.entity_id
_entity_poly.type
_entity_poly.pdbx_seq_one_letter_code
_entity_poly.pdbx_strand_id
1 'polypeptide(L)'
;MNKILALLIVSLSLNFAAANNFLVSYEKKATFTKEELKAKWKENKIKEFITPVKYSVDVYEIIYKSRWHDGTEVLASGFYYVPVAFDGALPTMIMNHGTQLKKDFQVRLRGLQVGCIAFATDGYLSAFPHYIGLGKGEKSHLYQIAESEAYSNIDMLRAIREFNKEMGISSNHQLFLTGYSQGGHATMAAHKMIQEEYNTEFKVTASAPMSEAYDMTGVQAGVMYEKYNHQAYLPYLLLSLEKQYNFWDGDIYEVFKEPYRSII
;
A
#
# COMPACT_ATOMS: atom_id res chain seq x y z
N MET A 1 -70.92 -14.94 17.02
CA MET A 1 -70.08 -14.70 15.82
C MET A 1 -68.94 -13.76 16.19
N ASN A 2 -67.85 -14.34 16.62
CA ASN A 2 -66.65 -13.56 17.01
C ASN A 2 -65.67 -13.51 15.81
N LYS A 3 -65.42 -12.30 15.33
CA LYS A 3 -64.39 -12.09 14.29
C LYS A 3 -63.06 -11.86 15.01
N ILE A 4 -62.13 -12.81 14.89
CA ILE A 4 -60.73 -12.69 15.31
C ILE A 4 -60.01 -11.91 14.22
N LEU A 5 -59.53 -10.71 14.56
CA LEU A 5 -58.69 -9.89 13.70
C LEU A 5 -57.23 -10.32 13.93
N ALA A 6 -56.66 -11.02 12.95
CA ALA A 6 -55.27 -11.41 12.98
C ALA A 6 -54.38 -10.21 12.56
N LEU A 7 -53.62 -9.66 13.50
CA LEU A 7 -52.63 -8.62 13.26
C LEU A 7 -51.35 -9.29 12.72
N LEU A 8 -51.05 -9.06 11.43
CA LEU A 8 -49.78 -9.48 10.82
C LEU A 8 -48.73 -8.45 11.19
N ILE A 9 -47.85 -8.79 12.15
CA ILE A 9 -46.64 -8.00 12.46
C ILE A 9 -45.59 -8.41 11.46
N VAL A 10 -45.35 -7.60 10.44
CA VAL A 10 -44.18 -7.72 9.54
C VAL A 10 -42.98 -7.10 10.25
N SER A 11 -42.16 -7.90 10.89
CA SER A 11 -40.87 -7.46 11.42
C SER A 11 -39.90 -7.22 10.24
N LEU A 12 -39.71 -5.97 9.86
CA LEU A 12 -38.62 -5.55 9.00
C LEU A 12 -37.33 -5.66 9.82
N SER A 13 -36.63 -6.78 9.69
CA SER A 13 -35.23 -6.88 10.13
C SER A 13 -34.38 -6.04 9.18
N LEU A 14 -34.11 -4.79 9.57
CA LEU A 14 -33.02 -4.00 9.01
C LEU A 14 -31.72 -4.66 9.40
N ASN A 15 -31.19 -5.50 8.53
CA ASN A 15 -29.81 -5.91 8.58
C ASN A 15 -28.95 -4.67 8.29
N PHE A 16 -28.58 -3.91 9.32
CA PHE A 16 -27.41 -3.06 9.26
C PHE A 16 -26.21 -4.00 9.16
N ALA A 17 -25.79 -4.31 7.93
CA ALA A 17 -24.42 -4.73 7.72
C ALA A 17 -23.57 -3.59 8.28
N ALA A 18 -22.84 -3.85 9.37
CA ALA A 18 -21.85 -2.91 9.87
C ALA A 18 -20.92 -2.62 8.69
N ALA A 19 -20.94 -1.41 8.18
CA ALA A 19 -20.01 -1.01 7.14
C ALA A 19 -18.62 -1.18 7.75
N ASN A 20 -17.86 -2.17 7.24
CA ASN A 20 -16.47 -2.33 7.63
C ASN A 20 -15.72 -1.08 7.12
N ASN A 21 -15.64 -0.05 7.96
CA ASN A 21 -14.88 1.14 7.63
C ASN A 21 -13.40 0.80 7.70
N PHE A 22 -12.72 0.92 6.57
CA PHE A 22 -11.27 0.73 6.47
C PHE A 22 -10.51 1.99 6.86
N LEU A 23 -11.03 3.17 6.54
CA LEU A 23 -10.45 4.45 6.94
C LEU A 23 -10.60 4.66 8.44
N VAL A 24 -9.48 4.83 9.14
CA VAL A 24 -9.46 5.15 10.58
C VAL A 24 -9.27 6.64 10.81
N SER A 25 -8.29 7.23 10.14
CA SER A 25 -8.02 8.66 10.20
C SER A 25 -7.15 9.12 9.05
N TYR A 26 -7.13 10.44 8.83
CA TYR A 26 -6.21 11.06 7.89
C TYR A 26 -5.72 12.40 8.41
N GLU A 27 -4.54 12.79 7.95
CA GLU A 27 -3.92 14.08 8.28
C GLU A 27 -3.23 14.65 7.04
N LYS A 28 -3.51 15.91 6.71
CA LYS A 28 -2.78 16.60 5.64
C LYS A 28 -1.37 16.92 6.10
N LYS A 29 -0.37 16.36 5.41
CA LYS A 29 1.05 16.47 5.75
C LYS A 29 1.78 17.55 4.98
N ALA A 30 1.37 17.79 3.72
CA ALA A 30 2.05 18.76 2.85
C ALA A 30 1.11 19.23 1.73
N THR A 31 1.46 20.35 1.13
CA THR A 31 1.01 20.80 -0.17
C THR A 31 2.23 21.13 -1.01
N PHE A 32 2.29 20.63 -2.24
CA PHE A 32 3.26 21.04 -3.24
C PHE A 32 2.55 21.88 -4.29
N THR A 33 2.91 23.15 -4.39
CA THR A 33 2.34 24.04 -5.41
C THR A 33 2.89 23.72 -6.80
N LYS A 34 2.15 24.11 -7.85
CA LYS A 34 2.62 23.96 -9.24
C LYS A 34 3.96 24.65 -9.46
N GLU A 35 4.14 25.81 -8.88
CA GLU A 35 5.35 26.63 -8.97
C GLU A 35 6.54 25.91 -8.33
N GLU A 36 6.38 25.36 -7.13
CA GLU A 36 7.40 24.55 -6.44
C GLU A 36 7.75 23.30 -7.23
N LEU A 37 6.74 22.59 -7.78
CA LEU A 37 6.96 21.40 -8.58
C LEU A 37 7.70 21.70 -9.88
N LYS A 38 7.34 22.78 -10.60
CA LYS A 38 8.08 23.23 -11.80
C LYS A 38 9.51 23.60 -11.49
N ALA A 39 9.75 24.32 -10.40
CA ALA A 39 11.10 24.66 -9.96
C ALA A 39 11.92 23.39 -9.67
N LYS A 40 11.30 22.42 -8.99
CA LYS A 40 11.93 21.15 -8.63
C LYS A 40 12.19 20.27 -9.84
N TRP A 41 11.28 20.22 -10.82
CA TRP A 41 11.48 19.54 -12.10
C TRP A 41 12.68 20.12 -12.85
N LYS A 42 12.77 21.45 -12.91
CA LYS A 42 13.91 22.14 -13.54
C LYS A 42 15.24 21.82 -12.83
N GLU A 43 15.28 21.88 -11.50
CA GLU A 43 16.46 21.54 -10.70
C GLU A 43 16.94 20.10 -10.97
N ASN A 44 16.01 19.15 -11.00
CA ASN A 44 16.30 17.73 -11.21
C ASN A 44 16.33 17.31 -12.68
N LYS A 45 16.27 18.25 -13.62
CA LYS A 45 16.29 18.01 -15.08
C LYS A 45 15.15 17.08 -15.56
N ILE A 46 14.03 17.05 -14.83
CA ILE A 46 12.81 16.34 -15.24
C ILE A 46 12.13 17.16 -16.32
N LYS A 47 11.78 16.52 -17.44
CA LYS A 47 11.19 17.20 -18.59
C LYS A 47 9.66 17.23 -18.44
N GLU A 48 9.07 18.43 -18.44
CA GLU A 48 7.62 18.62 -18.32
C GLU A 48 6.81 17.96 -19.45
N PHE A 49 7.40 17.75 -20.64
CA PHE A 49 6.72 17.03 -21.72
C PHE A 49 6.57 15.53 -21.45
N ILE A 50 7.39 14.96 -20.52
CA ILE A 50 7.29 13.56 -20.06
C ILE A 50 6.45 13.50 -18.77
N THR A 51 6.61 14.48 -17.88
CA THR A 51 5.97 14.56 -16.58
C THR A 51 5.34 15.95 -16.42
N PRO A 52 4.14 16.17 -16.96
CA PRO A 52 3.47 17.47 -16.91
C PRO A 52 3.15 17.91 -15.49
N VAL A 53 3.26 19.21 -15.22
CA VAL A 53 2.82 19.82 -13.95
C VAL A 53 1.50 20.56 -14.20
N LYS A 54 0.39 19.84 -14.11
CA LYS A 54 -0.97 20.38 -14.34
C LYS A 54 -1.61 20.89 -13.05
N TYR A 55 -1.38 20.20 -11.93
CA TYR A 55 -2.03 20.49 -10.65
C TYR A 55 -1.00 20.67 -9.53
N SER A 56 -1.36 21.48 -8.52
CA SER A 56 -0.76 21.37 -7.19
C SER A 56 -1.18 20.06 -6.54
N VAL A 57 -0.45 19.58 -5.56
CA VAL A 57 -0.69 18.26 -4.94
C VAL A 57 -0.76 18.40 -3.44
N ASP A 58 -1.86 17.99 -2.84
CA ASP A 58 -2.00 17.78 -1.42
C ASP A 58 -1.58 16.35 -1.05
N VAL A 59 -0.88 16.21 0.06
CA VAL A 59 -0.44 14.90 0.56
C VAL A 59 -1.06 14.65 1.91
N TYR A 60 -1.78 13.53 2.00
CA TYR A 60 -2.41 13.06 3.24
C TYR A 60 -1.71 11.80 3.74
N GLU A 61 -1.50 11.69 5.03
CA GLU A 61 -1.21 10.43 5.69
C GLU A 61 -2.53 9.76 6.04
N ILE A 62 -2.73 8.55 5.56
CA ILE A 62 -3.94 7.74 5.79
C ILE A 62 -3.58 6.64 6.77
N ILE A 63 -4.38 6.48 7.83
CA ILE A 63 -4.34 5.33 8.73
C ILE A 63 -5.56 4.47 8.42
N TYR A 64 -5.34 3.18 8.23
CA TYR A 64 -6.41 2.28 7.81
C TYR A 64 -6.29 0.91 8.46
N LYS A 65 -7.42 0.20 8.51
CA LYS A 65 -7.51 -1.17 8.95
C LYS A 65 -7.02 -2.11 7.87
N SER A 66 -6.24 -3.09 8.29
CA SER A 66 -5.79 -4.18 7.44
C SER A 66 -5.78 -5.46 8.27
N ARG A 67 -5.21 -6.54 7.75
CA ARG A 67 -5.21 -7.83 8.44
C ARG A 67 -3.82 -8.42 8.53
N TRP A 68 -3.51 -8.94 9.70
CA TRP A 68 -2.30 -9.69 9.95
C TRP A 68 -2.42 -11.11 9.37
N HIS A 69 -1.29 -11.83 9.24
CA HIS A 69 -1.26 -13.18 8.66
C HIS A 69 -2.16 -14.22 9.36
N ASP A 70 -2.52 -13.99 10.61
CA ASP A 70 -3.44 -14.85 11.39
C ASP A 70 -4.91 -14.41 11.29
N GLY A 71 -5.20 -13.42 10.43
CA GLY A 71 -6.52 -12.85 10.23
C GLY A 71 -6.92 -11.76 11.23
N THR A 72 -6.09 -11.43 12.23
CA THR A 72 -6.39 -10.37 13.20
C THR A 72 -6.34 -9.00 12.53
N GLU A 73 -7.26 -8.11 12.94
CA GLU A 73 -7.26 -6.71 12.47
C GLU A 73 -6.04 -5.97 13.03
N VAL A 74 -5.36 -5.22 12.16
CA VAL A 74 -4.21 -4.36 12.50
C VAL A 74 -4.33 -3.03 11.80
N LEU A 75 -3.68 -2.01 12.35
CA LEU A 75 -3.55 -0.72 11.68
C LEU A 75 -2.37 -0.74 10.71
N ALA A 76 -2.60 -0.16 9.54
CA ALA A 76 -1.60 0.15 8.53
C ALA A 76 -1.66 1.63 8.16
N SER A 77 -0.66 2.13 7.44
CA SER A 77 -0.61 3.51 7.00
C SER A 77 -0.06 3.66 5.59
N GLY A 78 -0.27 4.82 5.01
CA GLY A 78 0.29 5.19 3.72
C GLY A 78 0.13 6.68 3.43
N PHE A 79 0.79 7.16 2.39
CA PHE A 79 0.55 8.49 1.87
C PHE A 79 -0.41 8.45 0.69
N TYR A 80 -1.24 9.48 0.61
CA TYR A 80 -2.18 9.68 -0.49
C TYR A 80 -1.99 11.08 -1.07
N TYR A 81 -1.69 11.12 -2.35
CA TYR A 81 -1.36 12.32 -3.12
C TYR A 81 -2.56 12.68 -3.99
N VAL A 82 -3.15 13.83 -3.74
CA VAL A 82 -4.40 14.28 -4.35
C VAL A 82 -4.16 15.56 -5.13
N PRO A 83 -4.48 15.62 -6.42
CA PRO A 83 -4.49 16.87 -7.18
C PRO A 83 -5.38 17.91 -6.53
N VAL A 84 -4.99 19.18 -6.58
CA VAL A 84 -5.76 20.30 -6.05
C VAL A 84 -6.53 20.98 -7.17
N ALA A 85 -7.81 21.29 -6.95
CA ALA A 85 -8.65 22.03 -7.89
C ALA A 85 -8.73 21.40 -9.29
N PHE A 86 -8.97 20.09 -9.33
CA PHE A 86 -9.22 19.35 -10.57
C PHE A 86 -10.71 19.22 -10.87
N ASP A 87 -11.04 19.00 -12.13
CA ASP A 87 -12.40 18.75 -12.57
C ASP A 87 -12.56 17.27 -13.00
N GLY A 88 -13.77 16.73 -12.77
CA GLY A 88 -14.15 15.39 -13.21
C GLY A 88 -13.61 14.28 -12.33
N ALA A 89 -13.62 13.07 -12.86
CA ALA A 89 -13.20 11.85 -12.18
C ALA A 89 -11.78 11.44 -12.60
N LEU A 90 -10.92 11.12 -11.65
CA LEU A 90 -9.51 10.81 -11.88
C LEU A 90 -9.21 9.31 -11.75
N PRO A 91 -8.21 8.79 -12.49
CA PRO A 91 -7.70 7.44 -12.30
C PRO A 91 -6.96 7.33 -10.96
N THR A 92 -6.96 6.12 -10.40
CA THR A 92 -6.20 5.79 -9.19
C THR A 92 -4.93 5.04 -9.54
N MET A 93 -3.82 5.40 -8.91
CA MET A 93 -2.55 4.70 -9.02
C MET A 93 -2.01 4.33 -7.65
N ILE A 94 -1.51 3.11 -7.50
CA ILE A 94 -0.70 2.70 -6.35
C ILE A 94 0.76 2.57 -6.79
N MET A 95 1.64 3.21 -6.04
CA MET A 95 3.08 3.04 -6.17
C MET A 95 3.65 2.35 -4.94
N ASN A 96 4.15 1.16 -5.13
CA ASN A 96 4.75 0.33 -4.11
C ASN A 96 6.25 0.63 -3.97
N HIS A 97 6.71 0.89 -2.73
CA HIS A 97 8.11 1.20 -2.48
C HIS A 97 8.98 -0.06 -2.38
N GLY A 98 10.28 0.10 -2.62
CA GLY A 98 11.28 -0.92 -2.39
C GLY A 98 11.61 -1.10 -0.90
N THR A 99 12.53 -2.01 -0.60
CA THR A 99 12.90 -2.42 0.76
C THR A 99 13.20 -1.25 1.68
N GLN A 100 12.53 -1.24 2.83
CA GLN A 100 12.73 -0.29 3.93
C GLN A 100 13.10 -1.06 5.21
N LEU A 101 14.25 -0.71 5.79
CA LEU A 101 14.70 -1.29 7.06
C LEU A 101 14.31 -0.41 8.26
N LYS A 102 13.81 0.80 8.00
CA LYS A 102 13.35 1.73 9.02
C LYS A 102 11.85 1.91 8.93
N LYS A 103 11.20 1.89 10.08
CA LYS A 103 9.74 2.05 10.18
C LYS A 103 9.26 3.45 9.78
N ASP A 104 10.13 4.45 9.92
CA ASP A 104 9.77 5.86 9.79
C ASP A 104 9.60 6.30 8.34
N PHE A 105 8.46 6.90 8.05
CA PHE A 105 8.16 7.53 6.75
C PHE A 105 7.88 9.02 6.92
N GLN A 106 8.42 9.80 6.01
CA GLN A 106 8.16 11.24 5.92
C GLN A 106 7.87 11.60 4.48
N VAL A 107 7.00 12.58 4.26
CA VAL A 107 6.74 13.14 2.93
C VAL A 107 8.01 13.80 2.40
N ARG A 108 8.47 13.36 1.24
CA ARG A 108 9.72 13.85 0.64
C ARG A 108 9.60 13.92 -0.88
N LEU A 109 10.16 14.98 -1.45
CA LEU A 109 10.27 15.11 -2.90
C LEU A 109 11.54 14.39 -3.41
N ARG A 110 11.62 13.07 -3.12
CA ARG A 110 12.74 12.20 -3.52
C ARG A 110 12.34 10.73 -3.61
N GLY A 111 13.15 9.94 -4.30
CA GLY A 111 12.90 8.50 -4.46
C GLY A 111 11.57 8.22 -5.16
N LEU A 112 10.91 7.13 -4.84
CA LEU A 112 9.63 6.73 -5.46
C LEU A 112 8.47 7.67 -5.13
N GLN A 113 8.55 8.47 -4.06
CA GLN A 113 7.53 9.49 -3.79
C GLN A 113 7.50 10.58 -4.87
N VAL A 114 8.62 10.85 -5.58
CA VAL A 114 8.61 11.73 -6.76
C VAL A 114 7.68 11.16 -7.83
N GLY A 115 7.65 9.84 -8.01
CA GLY A 115 6.71 9.19 -8.92
C GLY A 115 5.25 9.44 -8.52
N CYS A 116 4.91 9.27 -7.23
CA CYS A 116 3.56 9.58 -6.74
C CYS A 116 3.15 11.02 -7.03
N ILE A 117 4.06 11.96 -6.76
CA ILE A 117 3.82 13.39 -6.99
C ILE A 117 3.71 13.67 -8.49
N ALA A 118 4.55 13.03 -9.33
CA ALA A 118 4.53 13.17 -10.78
C ALA A 118 3.19 12.71 -11.36
N PHE A 119 2.69 11.56 -10.94
CA PHE A 119 1.37 11.09 -11.36
C PHE A 119 0.25 11.99 -10.81
N ALA A 120 0.32 12.40 -9.54
CA ALA A 120 -0.70 13.27 -8.96
C ALA A 120 -0.75 14.63 -9.65
N THR A 121 0.39 15.28 -9.92
CA THR A 121 0.39 16.57 -10.63
C THR A 121 -0.06 16.46 -12.09
N ASP A 122 -0.04 15.26 -12.69
CA ASP A 122 -0.57 14.98 -14.02
C ASP A 122 -2.07 14.61 -14.02
N GLY A 123 -2.66 14.38 -12.84
CA GLY A 123 -4.10 14.13 -12.70
C GLY A 123 -4.46 12.71 -12.27
N TYR A 124 -3.62 12.05 -11.51
CA TYR A 124 -3.92 10.77 -10.88
C TYR A 124 -4.13 10.95 -9.36
N LEU A 125 -5.03 10.16 -8.80
CA LEU A 125 -5.13 9.93 -7.37
C LEU A 125 -4.05 8.90 -7.00
N SER A 126 -2.94 9.33 -6.39
CA SER A 126 -1.77 8.47 -6.23
C SER A 126 -1.58 8.03 -4.79
N ALA A 127 -1.55 6.72 -4.53
CA ALA A 127 -1.39 6.12 -3.22
C ALA A 127 -0.01 5.46 -3.05
N PHE A 128 0.53 5.53 -1.83
CA PHE A 128 1.83 5.00 -1.45
C PHE A 128 1.70 4.25 -0.13
N PRO A 129 1.26 2.97 -0.15
CA PRO A 129 1.17 2.15 1.06
C PRO A 129 2.54 2.03 1.73
N HIS A 130 2.60 2.12 3.05
CA HIS A 130 3.83 1.88 3.81
C HIS A 130 4.06 0.39 4.09
N TYR A 131 3.11 -0.47 3.77
CA TYR A 131 2.94 -1.87 4.15
C TYR A 131 2.65 -2.05 5.65
N ILE A 132 2.06 -3.20 6.01
CA ILE A 132 1.83 -3.58 7.41
C ILE A 132 3.17 -3.64 8.13
N GLY A 133 3.23 -3.09 9.34
CA GLY A 133 4.44 -3.05 10.15
C GLY A 133 5.37 -1.87 9.91
N LEU A 134 5.16 -1.10 8.84
CA LEU A 134 5.93 0.12 8.54
C LEU A 134 5.06 1.38 8.71
N GLY A 135 5.71 2.55 8.67
CA GLY A 135 5.05 3.82 8.94
C GLY A 135 4.42 3.86 10.32
N LYS A 136 3.15 4.23 10.41
CA LYS A 136 2.34 4.18 11.63
C LYS A 136 1.62 2.85 11.82
N GLY A 137 1.93 1.85 10.99
CA GLY A 137 1.35 0.51 11.10
C GLY A 137 1.77 -0.23 12.36
N GLU A 138 0.94 -1.17 12.78
CA GLU A 138 1.18 -2.07 13.90
C GLU A 138 1.98 -3.31 13.47
N LYS A 139 2.46 -4.07 14.45
CA LYS A 139 3.25 -5.30 14.25
C LYS A 139 4.61 -5.05 13.58
N SER A 140 5.26 -6.12 13.16
CA SER A 140 6.49 -6.10 12.36
C SER A 140 6.17 -6.21 10.88
N HIS A 141 7.01 -5.66 10.02
CA HIS A 141 6.83 -5.83 8.57
C HIS A 141 7.17 -7.26 8.15
N LEU A 142 6.25 -7.88 7.39
CA LEU A 142 6.44 -9.19 6.77
C LEU A 142 7.04 -9.00 5.37
N TYR A 143 8.37 -8.83 5.34
CA TYR A 143 9.13 -8.56 4.13
C TYR A 143 9.02 -9.71 3.13
N GLN A 144 8.64 -9.40 1.89
CA GLN A 144 8.47 -10.38 0.79
C GLN A 144 7.39 -11.44 1.07
N ILE A 145 6.42 -11.15 1.92
CA ILE A 145 5.25 -12.00 2.10
C ILE A 145 4.10 -11.45 1.26
N ALA A 146 3.81 -12.15 0.16
CA ALA A 146 2.88 -11.71 -0.87
C ALA A 146 1.49 -11.33 -0.33
N GLU A 147 0.95 -12.14 0.56
CA GLU A 147 -0.36 -11.91 1.15
C GLU A 147 -0.41 -10.62 1.98
N SER A 148 0.58 -10.38 2.84
CA SER A 148 0.68 -9.17 3.66
C SER A 148 0.82 -7.90 2.80
N GLU A 149 1.65 -7.96 1.76
CA GLU A 149 1.84 -6.85 0.85
C GLU A 149 0.61 -6.59 -0.01
N ALA A 150 -0.10 -7.63 -0.45
CA ALA A 150 -1.35 -7.50 -1.19
C ALA A 150 -2.46 -6.87 -0.33
N TYR A 151 -2.64 -7.30 0.93
CA TYR A 151 -3.61 -6.69 1.83
C TYR A 151 -3.29 -5.22 2.11
N SER A 152 -2.02 -4.86 2.28
CA SER A 152 -1.62 -3.46 2.43
C SER A 152 -2.11 -2.57 1.29
N ASN A 153 -2.10 -3.10 0.06
CA ASN A 153 -2.57 -2.40 -1.14
C ASN A 153 -4.10 -2.35 -1.21
N ILE A 154 -4.76 -3.51 -1.05
CA ILE A 154 -6.21 -3.65 -1.22
C ILE A 154 -6.96 -2.87 -0.14
N ASP A 155 -6.52 -2.97 1.12
CA ASP A 155 -7.18 -2.29 2.22
C ASP A 155 -6.91 -0.78 2.18
N MET A 156 -5.75 -0.33 1.64
CA MET A 156 -5.55 1.08 1.34
C MET A 156 -6.48 1.58 0.23
N LEU A 157 -6.74 0.79 -0.81
CA LEU A 157 -7.73 1.14 -1.85
C LEU A 157 -9.12 1.34 -1.25
N ARG A 158 -9.51 0.51 -0.29
CA ARG A 158 -10.78 0.65 0.44
C ARG A 158 -10.82 1.94 1.26
N ALA A 159 -9.74 2.21 2.00
CA ALA A 159 -9.62 3.41 2.82
C ALA A 159 -9.64 4.70 1.98
N ILE A 160 -8.89 4.76 0.87
CA ILE A 160 -8.93 5.95 0.01
C ILE A 160 -10.25 6.12 -0.73
N ARG A 161 -11.00 5.06 -1.00
CA ARG A 161 -12.37 5.14 -1.52
C ARG A 161 -13.32 5.80 -0.49
N GLU A 162 -13.17 5.46 0.79
CA GLU A 162 -13.91 6.10 1.87
C GLU A 162 -13.50 7.57 2.05
N PHE A 163 -12.19 7.87 2.05
CA PHE A 163 -11.66 9.23 2.05
C PHE A 163 -12.21 10.05 0.88
N ASN A 164 -12.18 9.51 -0.33
CA ASN A 164 -12.68 10.18 -1.52
C ASN A 164 -14.16 10.53 -1.41
N LYS A 165 -14.96 9.60 -0.88
CA LYS A 165 -16.39 9.84 -0.63
C LYS A 165 -16.60 10.98 0.37
N GLU A 166 -15.82 11.03 1.46
CA GLU A 166 -15.90 12.06 2.48
C GLU A 166 -15.49 13.43 1.94
N MET A 167 -14.43 13.46 1.10
CA MET A 167 -13.89 14.69 0.51
C MET A 167 -14.59 15.13 -0.79
N GLY A 168 -15.57 14.38 -1.28
CA GLY A 168 -16.25 14.69 -2.54
C GLY A 168 -15.39 14.48 -3.78
N ILE A 169 -14.39 13.61 -3.71
CA ILE A 169 -13.46 13.29 -4.81
C ILE A 169 -14.04 12.14 -5.64
N SER A 170 -14.06 12.29 -6.97
CA SER A 170 -14.54 11.28 -7.89
C SER A 170 -13.39 10.50 -8.53
N SER A 171 -13.49 9.16 -8.53
CA SER A 171 -12.60 8.28 -9.29
C SER A 171 -13.31 7.73 -10.53
N ASN A 172 -12.58 7.59 -11.63
CA ASN A 172 -13.08 7.00 -12.88
C ASN A 172 -12.97 5.47 -12.92
N HIS A 173 -12.64 4.84 -11.78
CA HIS A 173 -12.47 3.39 -11.60
C HIS A 173 -11.30 2.76 -12.36
N GLN A 174 -10.48 3.52 -13.08
CA GLN A 174 -9.22 3.00 -13.61
C GLN A 174 -8.22 2.85 -12.47
N LEU A 175 -7.63 1.66 -12.36
CA LEU A 175 -6.65 1.32 -11.34
C LEU A 175 -5.33 0.90 -11.99
N PHE A 176 -4.28 1.61 -11.64
CA PHE A 176 -2.91 1.32 -12.04
C PHE A 176 -2.06 0.92 -10.85
N LEU A 177 -1.24 -0.11 -11.01
CA LEU A 177 -0.35 -0.59 -9.95
C LEU A 177 1.09 -0.56 -10.47
N THR A 178 2.02 -0.03 -9.69
CA THR A 178 3.44 -0.06 -10.05
C THR A 178 4.30 -0.12 -8.79
N GLY A 179 5.54 -0.55 -8.94
CA GLY A 179 6.51 -0.60 -7.87
C GLY A 179 7.84 -1.15 -8.34
N TYR A 180 8.88 -0.92 -7.54
CA TYR A 180 10.24 -1.31 -7.87
C TYR A 180 10.87 -2.14 -6.74
N SER A 181 11.66 -3.16 -7.08
CA SER A 181 12.28 -4.09 -6.11
C SER A 181 11.19 -4.76 -5.26
N GLN A 182 11.24 -4.76 -3.92
CA GLN A 182 10.12 -5.23 -3.08
C GLN A 182 8.77 -4.67 -3.55
N GLY A 183 8.74 -3.42 -4.04
CA GLY A 183 7.52 -2.83 -4.59
C GLY A 183 7.03 -3.53 -5.87
N GLY A 184 7.91 -4.13 -6.66
CA GLY A 184 7.56 -5.00 -7.78
C GLY A 184 6.82 -6.25 -7.30
N HIS A 185 7.33 -6.90 -6.23
CA HIS A 185 6.69 -8.04 -5.59
C HIS A 185 5.30 -7.66 -5.05
N ALA A 186 5.21 -6.59 -4.26
CA ALA A 186 3.94 -6.11 -3.73
C ALA A 186 2.91 -5.77 -4.84
N THR A 187 3.39 -5.20 -5.96
CA THR A 187 2.56 -4.90 -7.13
C THR A 187 2.00 -6.17 -7.77
N MET A 188 2.83 -7.18 -7.97
CA MET A 188 2.40 -8.46 -8.54
C MET A 188 1.47 -9.21 -7.58
N ALA A 189 1.81 -9.24 -6.29
CA ALA A 189 0.98 -9.86 -5.26
C ALA A 189 -0.43 -9.22 -5.20
N ALA A 190 -0.49 -7.88 -5.18
CA ALA A 190 -1.75 -7.15 -5.20
C ALA A 190 -2.56 -7.42 -6.49
N HIS A 191 -1.90 -7.37 -7.65
CA HIS A 191 -2.58 -7.65 -8.94
C HIS A 191 -3.17 -9.06 -8.96
N LYS A 192 -2.37 -10.07 -8.58
CA LYS A 192 -2.81 -11.47 -8.53
C LYS A 192 -4.00 -11.63 -7.59
N MET A 193 -3.90 -11.15 -6.36
CA MET A 193 -4.97 -11.28 -5.37
C MET A 193 -6.24 -10.52 -5.81
N ILE A 194 -6.13 -9.33 -6.40
CA ILE A 194 -7.28 -8.61 -6.96
C ILE A 194 -7.94 -9.45 -8.07
N GLN A 195 -7.16 -10.03 -8.97
CA GLN A 195 -7.69 -10.82 -10.08
C GLN A 195 -8.37 -12.10 -9.61
N GLU A 196 -7.85 -12.78 -8.61
CA GLU A 196 -8.32 -14.08 -8.13
C GLU A 196 -9.47 -13.95 -7.10
N GLU A 197 -9.39 -12.97 -6.19
CA GLU A 197 -10.29 -12.92 -5.03
C GLU A 197 -11.17 -11.65 -4.97
N TYR A 198 -10.70 -10.52 -5.53
CA TYR A 198 -11.37 -9.22 -5.41
C TYR A 198 -11.76 -8.60 -6.76
N ASN A 199 -11.86 -9.40 -7.82
CA ASN A 199 -12.17 -8.94 -9.18
C ASN A 199 -13.56 -8.29 -9.33
N THR A 200 -14.47 -8.55 -8.39
CA THR A 200 -15.77 -7.89 -8.32
C THR A 200 -15.73 -6.53 -7.61
N GLU A 201 -14.70 -6.28 -6.80
CA GLU A 201 -14.51 -5.03 -6.05
C GLU A 201 -13.56 -4.06 -6.79
N PHE A 202 -12.49 -4.59 -7.36
CA PHE A 202 -11.48 -3.82 -8.07
C PHE A 202 -11.14 -4.48 -9.42
N LYS A 203 -10.83 -3.65 -10.40
CA LYS A 203 -10.35 -4.11 -11.71
C LYS A 203 -9.06 -3.38 -12.05
N VAL A 204 -7.96 -4.11 -12.14
CA VAL A 204 -6.67 -3.54 -12.55
C VAL A 204 -6.71 -3.20 -14.03
N THR A 205 -6.46 -1.93 -14.35
CA THR A 205 -6.39 -1.44 -15.73
C THR A 205 -5.06 -1.81 -16.36
N ALA A 206 -3.96 -1.57 -15.62
CA ALA A 206 -2.62 -2.01 -15.99
C ALA A 206 -1.72 -2.08 -14.75
N SER A 207 -0.67 -2.91 -14.82
CA SER A 207 0.36 -2.95 -13.79
C SER A 207 1.76 -3.00 -14.40
N ALA A 208 2.72 -2.43 -13.67
CA ALA A 208 4.13 -2.42 -14.01
C ALA A 208 4.97 -2.84 -12.78
N PRO A 209 5.03 -4.15 -12.45
CA PRO A 209 5.89 -4.67 -11.40
C PRO A 209 7.34 -4.73 -11.91
N MET A 210 8.25 -3.96 -11.30
CA MET A 210 9.59 -3.75 -11.84
C MET A 210 10.67 -4.36 -10.96
N SER A 211 11.60 -5.11 -11.61
CA SER A 211 12.90 -5.54 -11.07
C SER A 211 12.81 -6.23 -9.69
N GLU A 212 11.91 -7.18 -9.56
CA GLU A 212 11.69 -7.94 -8.34
C GLU A 212 12.40 -9.31 -8.37
N ALA A 213 12.65 -9.82 -7.16
CA ALA A 213 13.21 -11.15 -6.90
C ALA A 213 12.11 -12.23 -6.93
N TYR A 214 11.53 -12.52 -8.11
CA TYR A 214 10.40 -13.46 -8.22
C TYR A 214 10.79 -14.92 -7.98
N ASP A 215 11.99 -15.33 -8.41
CA ASP A 215 12.48 -16.69 -8.21
C ASP A 215 13.31 -16.80 -6.93
N MET A 216 12.62 -16.86 -5.79
CA MET A 216 13.24 -16.90 -4.47
C MET A 216 14.01 -18.20 -4.21
N THR A 217 13.51 -19.32 -4.72
CA THR A 217 14.09 -20.65 -4.46
C THR A 217 15.19 -21.05 -5.44
N GLY A 218 15.19 -20.48 -6.64
CA GLY A 218 16.21 -20.70 -7.66
C GLY A 218 17.26 -19.59 -7.67
N VAL A 219 17.02 -18.55 -8.44
CA VAL A 219 18.01 -17.47 -8.67
C VAL A 219 18.43 -16.77 -7.38
N GLN A 220 17.46 -16.40 -6.51
CA GLN A 220 17.77 -15.66 -5.29
C GLN A 220 18.50 -16.51 -4.25
N ALA A 221 18.13 -17.79 -4.12
CA ALA A 221 18.86 -18.72 -3.25
C ALA A 221 20.32 -18.86 -3.68
N GLY A 222 20.60 -18.88 -4.99
CA GLY A 222 21.97 -18.91 -5.53
C GLY A 222 22.82 -17.73 -5.09
N VAL A 223 22.25 -16.52 -5.05
CA VAL A 223 22.94 -15.29 -4.62
C VAL A 223 23.43 -15.37 -3.18
N MET A 224 22.75 -16.13 -2.31
CA MET A 224 23.13 -16.27 -0.90
C MET A 224 24.49 -16.97 -0.70
N TYR A 225 24.94 -17.75 -1.67
CA TYR A 225 26.23 -18.46 -1.62
C TYR A 225 27.40 -17.62 -2.13
N GLU A 226 27.14 -16.41 -2.61
CA GLU A 226 28.16 -15.52 -3.16
C GLU A 226 28.37 -14.30 -2.26
N LYS A 227 29.35 -13.46 -2.62
CA LYS A 227 29.58 -12.19 -1.92
C LYS A 227 28.41 -11.24 -2.20
N TYR A 228 27.59 -11.00 -1.17
CA TYR A 228 26.36 -10.24 -1.26
C TYR A 228 26.49 -8.89 -0.53
N ASN A 229 26.15 -7.79 -1.23
CA ASN A 229 26.36 -6.44 -0.72
C ASN A 229 25.25 -5.92 0.19
N HIS A 230 24.08 -6.57 0.20
CA HIS A 230 22.90 -6.14 0.99
C HIS A 230 22.57 -7.18 2.07
N GLN A 231 23.51 -7.40 2.97
CA GLN A 231 23.45 -8.48 3.97
C GLN A 231 22.22 -8.45 4.86
N ALA A 232 21.58 -7.27 5.05
CA ALA A 232 20.37 -7.14 5.87
C ALA A 232 19.11 -7.80 5.24
N TYR A 233 19.10 -8.04 3.93
CA TYR A 233 17.89 -8.56 3.27
C TYR A 233 17.60 -10.02 3.64
N LEU A 234 18.64 -10.86 3.75
CA LEU A 234 18.47 -12.26 4.13
C LEU A 234 17.93 -12.42 5.55
N PRO A 235 18.52 -11.82 6.61
CA PRO A 235 17.93 -11.82 7.94
C PRO A 235 16.48 -11.31 7.95
N TYR A 236 16.20 -10.23 7.23
CA TYR A 236 14.86 -9.66 7.16
C TYR A 236 13.83 -10.63 6.55
N LEU A 237 14.23 -11.32 5.47
CA LEU A 237 13.40 -12.35 4.85
C LEU A 237 13.19 -13.54 5.78
N LEU A 238 14.25 -14.08 6.41
CA LEU A 238 14.16 -15.24 7.30
C LEU A 238 13.24 -14.95 8.50
N LEU A 239 13.39 -13.78 9.13
CA LEU A 239 12.52 -13.38 10.25
C LEU A 239 11.07 -13.19 9.81
N SER A 240 10.84 -12.70 8.58
CA SER A 240 9.49 -12.56 8.03
C SER A 240 8.85 -13.91 7.71
N LEU A 241 9.61 -14.84 7.13
CA LEU A 241 9.16 -16.20 6.85
C LEU A 241 8.87 -16.97 8.14
N GLU A 242 9.75 -16.85 9.16
CA GLU A 242 9.52 -17.45 10.46
C GLU A 242 8.24 -16.92 11.09
N LYS A 243 8.04 -15.60 11.08
CA LYS A 243 6.85 -14.97 11.62
C LYS A 243 5.56 -15.43 10.93
N GLN A 244 5.63 -15.63 9.61
CA GLN A 244 4.49 -16.06 8.80
C GLN A 244 4.18 -17.56 8.96
N TYR A 245 5.23 -18.41 8.96
CA TYR A 245 5.07 -19.85 8.76
C TYR A 245 5.49 -20.70 9.96
N ASN A 246 6.18 -20.10 10.95
CA ASN A 246 6.71 -20.80 12.13
C ASN A 246 7.44 -22.10 11.74
N PHE A 247 8.42 -21.97 10.83
CA PHE A 247 9.09 -23.10 10.20
C PHE A 247 10.34 -23.59 10.95
N TRP A 248 10.85 -22.77 11.93
CA TRP A 248 12.06 -23.07 12.67
C TRP A 248 11.70 -23.71 14.03
N ASP A 249 12.30 -24.87 14.28
CA ASP A 249 12.14 -25.53 15.57
C ASP A 249 13.19 -24.98 16.57
N GLY A 250 12.78 -23.99 17.35
CA GLY A 250 13.60 -23.28 18.32
C GLY A 250 13.57 -21.78 18.16
N ASP A 251 14.58 -21.09 18.69
CA ASP A 251 14.71 -19.63 18.56
C ASP A 251 15.44 -19.28 17.25
N ILE A 252 14.71 -18.68 16.30
CA ILE A 252 15.29 -18.26 15.01
C ILE A 252 16.50 -17.32 15.18
N TYR A 253 16.58 -16.56 16.28
CA TYR A 253 17.70 -15.67 16.54
C TYR A 253 19.02 -16.44 16.76
N GLU A 254 18.97 -17.75 17.06
CA GLU A 254 20.17 -18.59 17.21
C GLU A 254 20.93 -18.79 15.89
N VAL A 255 20.30 -18.58 14.74
CA VAL A 255 21.02 -18.63 13.44
C VAL A 255 21.94 -17.44 13.22
N PHE A 256 21.79 -16.37 14.02
CA PHE A 256 22.61 -15.17 13.89
C PHE A 256 23.78 -15.22 14.89
N LYS A 257 24.98 -14.83 14.41
CA LYS A 257 26.17 -14.70 15.25
C LYS A 257 26.20 -13.34 15.95
N GLU A 258 26.87 -13.29 17.10
CA GLU A 258 27.18 -12.01 17.74
C GLU A 258 28.13 -11.16 16.86
N PRO A 259 28.03 -9.83 16.87
CA PRO A 259 27.08 -9.03 17.69
C PRO A 259 25.67 -8.89 17.05
N TYR A 260 25.43 -9.50 15.90
CA TYR A 260 24.17 -9.29 15.15
C TYR A 260 22.96 -9.86 15.87
N ARG A 261 23.11 -11.00 16.57
CA ARG A 261 22.03 -11.62 17.34
C ARG A 261 21.42 -10.68 18.38
N SER A 262 22.24 -9.88 19.05
CA SER A 262 21.79 -8.98 20.11
C SER A 262 21.22 -7.64 19.61
N ILE A 263 21.28 -7.37 18.31
CA ILE A 263 20.82 -6.08 17.72
C ILE A 263 19.68 -6.24 16.68
N ILE A 264 19.29 -7.49 16.37
CA ILE A 264 18.14 -7.80 15.52
C ILE A 264 16.88 -7.99 16.39
#